data_d2d16290782bd4a244e842ff24c27159
#
_entry.id   d2d16290782bd4a244e842ff24c27159
#
_cell.length_a   1.000
_cell.length_b   1.000
_cell.length_c   1.000
_cell.angle_alpha   90.00
_cell.angle_beta   90.00
_cell.angle_gamma   90.00
#
_symmetry.space_group_name_H-M   'P 1'
#
loop_
_entity.id
_entity.type
_entity.pdbx_description
1 polymer ?
#
loop_
_entity_poly.entity_id
_entity_poly.type
_entity_poly.pdbx_seq_one_letter_code
_entity_poly.pdbx_strand_id
1 'polypeptide(L)'
;SDNNLKYMDISEKVPMSEKEVNHILKGKGILENKGSTFIKAQDKYEVNIIYLISHALVETGNGQSDLSNGIKEGDHHYYNFFGIGAFDEDAVKTGKSFAKQKKWTTPEKAIMGGAWFVRFHYFKNNQLNLYQMRWNPQNPGQHQYASDIQWANNIADLMEKYYDKYGIKKDHIRKKYYK
;
A
#
# COMPACT_ATOMS: atom_id res chain seq x y z
N SER A 1 -13.84 8.48 11.51
CA SER A 1 -13.35 9.86 11.60
C SER A 1 -12.59 10.25 10.35
N ASP A 2 -12.55 11.52 10.08
CA ASP A 2 -11.91 12.07 8.90
C ASP A 2 -10.43 12.38 9.19
N ASN A 3 -9.53 11.53 8.67
CA ASN A 3 -8.10 11.66 8.92
C ASN A 3 -7.43 12.50 7.83
N ASN A 4 -6.75 13.58 8.22
CA ASN A 4 -6.10 14.51 7.29
C ASN A 4 -4.95 13.87 6.51
N LEU A 5 -4.34 12.79 7.00
CA LEU A 5 -3.25 12.13 6.29
C LEU A 5 -3.69 11.52 4.97
N LYS A 6 -5.00 11.33 4.75
CA LYS A 6 -5.48 10.91 3.44
C LYS A 6 -5.23 11.94 2.33
N TYR A 7 -4.95 13.19 2.69
CA TYR A 7 -4.60 14.27 1.77
C TYR A 7 -3.09 14.50 1.64
N MET A 8 -2.28 13.75 2.39
CA MET A 8 -0.83 13.85 2.31
C MET A 8 -0.32 13.30 0.98
N ASP A 9 0.57 14.04 0.33
CA ASP A 9 1.28 13.54 -0.85
C ASP A 9 2.16 12.37 -0.42
N ILE A 10 1.89 11.19 -0.97
CA ILE A 10 2.63 9.96 -0.66
C ILE A 10 3.59 9.54 -1.77
N SER A 11 3.86 10.43 -2.71
CA SER A 11 4.81 10.20 -3.80
C SER A 11 6.23 10.63 -3.45
N GLU A 12 6.53 10.84 -2.18
CA GLU A 12 7.82 11.26 -1.69
C GLU A 12 8.35 10.31 -0.63
N LYS A 13 9.69 10.24 -0.53
CA LYS A 13 10.36 9.40 0.44
C LYS A 13 10.22 9.95 1.86
N VAL A 14 10.23 9.07 2.84
CA VAL A 14 10.25 9.38 4.26
C VAL A 14 11.49 8.72 4.88
N PRO A 15 12.31 9.45 5.64
CA PRO A 15 13.50 8.86 6.24
C PRO A 15 13.11 7.88 7.35
N MET A 16 13.43 6.60 7.15
CA MET A 16 13.29 5.55 8.16
C MET A 16 14.45 4.58 8.02
N SER A 17 14.99 4.15 9.16
CA SER A 17 16.01 3.11 9.18
C SER A 17 15.38 1.72 9.01
N GLU A 18 16.18 0.76 8.55
CA GLU A 18 15.76 -0.63 8.48
C GLU A 18 15.32 -1.15 9.85
N LYS A 19 16.03 -0.76 10.92
CA LYS A 19 15.69 -1.14 12.29
C LYS A 19 14.30 -0.66 12.69
N GLU A 20 13.97 0.60 12.38
CA GLU A 20 12.65 1.16 12.65
C GLU A 20 11.55 0.44 11.87
N VAL A 21 11.79 0.20 10.59
CA VAL A 21 10.82 -0.51 9.75
C VAL A 21 10.61 -1.94 10.26
N ASN A 22 11.68 -2.66 10.58
CA ASN A 22 11.57 -4.00 11.12
C ASN A 22 10.90 -4.02 12.51
N HIS A 23 11.01 -2.95 13.27
CA HIS A 23 10.28 -2.81 14.52
C HIS A 23 8.76 -2.72 14.29
N ILE A 24 8.34 -1.97 13.27
CA ILE A 24 6.92 -1.92 12.86
C ILE A 24 6.45 -3.30 12.43
N LEU A 25 7.28 -4.02 11.68
CA LEU A 25 6.89 -5.29 11.06
C LEU A 25 7.02 -6.49 12.01
N LYS A 26 7.53 -6.31 13.20
CA LYS A 26 7.65 -7.39 14.19
C LYS A 26 6.29 -7.97 14.52
N GLY A 27 6.16 -9.29 14.42
CA GLY A 27 4.89 -9.99 14.64
C GLY A 27 3.87 -9.81 13.53
N LYS A 28 4.28 -9.30 12.37
CA LYS A 28 3.38 -9.04 11.23
C LYS A 28 3.40 -10.16 10.18
N GLY A 29 3.48 -11.42 10.64
CA GLY A 29 3.36 -12.59 9.77
C GLY A 29 4.37 -12.59 8.63
N ILE A 30 3.90 -12.78 7.42
CA ILE A 30 4.73 -12.85 6.22
C ILE A 30 5.55 -11.58 5.97
N LEU A 31 5.14 -10.45 6.53
CA LEU A 31 5.82 -9.15 6.35
C LEU A 31 6.93 -8.94 7.38
N GLU A 32 7.06 -9.80 8.39
CA GLU A 32 8.10 -9.67 9.40
C GLU A 32 9.49 -9.73 8.76
N ASN A 33 10.38 -8.84 9.21
CA ASN A 33 11.77 -8.74 8.72
C ASN A 33 11.89 -8.32 7.24
N LYS A 34 10.87 -7.72 6.67
CA LYS A 34 10.91 -7.23 5.29
C LYS A 34 11.30 -5.75 5.17
N GLY A 35 11.89 -5.18 6.23
CA GLY A 35 12.25 -3.75 6.26
C GLY A 35 13.15 -3.33 5.13
N SER A 36 14.18 -4.13 4.80
CA SER A 36 15.08 -3.79 3.70
C SER A 36 14.35 -3.73 2.35
N THR A 37 13.39 -4.61 2.14
CA THR A 37 12.60 -4.62 0.89
C THR A 37 11.70 -3.39 0.79
N PHE A 38 11.03 -3.01 1.87
CA PHE A 38 10.22 -1.79 1.88
C PHE A 38 11.07 -0.55 1.62
N ILE A 39 12.27 -0.47 2.20
CA ILE A 39 13.20 0.64 1.95
C ILE A 39 13.63 0.67 0.48
N LYS A 40 13.99 -0.48 -0.09
CA LYS A 40 14.34 -0.57 -1.52
C LYS A 40 13.18 -0.14 -2.40
N ALA A 41 11.95 -0.53 -2.07
CA ALA A 41 10.75 -0.15 -2.81
C ALA A 41 10.54 1.36 -2.78
N GLN A 42 10.64 1.98 -1.60
CA GLN A 42 10.58 3.42 -1.45
C GLN A 42 11.62 4.13 -2.30
N ASP A 43 12.87 3.67 -2.20
CA ASP A 43 13.99 4.33 -2.89
C ASP A 43 13.89 4.20 -4.40
N LYS A 44 13.48 3.04 -4.89
CA LYS A 44 13.39 2.81 -6.33
C LYS A 44 12.21 3.51 -6.98
N TYR A 45 11.06 3.51 -6.32
CA TYR A 45 9.82 4.02 -6.92
C TYR A 45 9.31 5.32 -6.32
N GLU A 46 10.03 5.88 -5.35
CA GLU A 46 9.65 7.12 -4.67
C GLU A 46 8.20 7.08 -4.16
N VAL A 47 7.95 6.11 -3.31
CA VAL A 47 6.66 5.89 -2.64
C VAL A 47 6.90 6.00 -1.15
N ASN A 48 6.12 6.82 -0.46
CA ASN A 48 6.19 6.98 0.99
C ASN A 48 6.16 5.62 1.70
N ILE A 49 7.21 5.30 2.44
CA ILE A 49 7.36 3.98 3.08
C ILE A 49 6.31 3.76 4.17
N ILE A 50 5.91 4.79 4.90
CA ILE A 50 4.87 4.68 5.94
C ILE A 50 3.53 4.32 5.29
N TYR A 51 3.20 4.95 4.17
CA TYR A 51 2.03 4.56 3.40
C TYR A 51 2.14 3.11 2.92
N LEU A 52 3.28 2.74 2.31
CA LEU A 52 3.44 1.42 1.72
C LEU A 52 3.27 0.30 2.77
N ILE A 53 3.89 0.46 3.93
CA ILE A 53 3.73 -0.46 5.06
C ILE A 53 2.29 -0.49 5.54
N SER A 54 1.69 0.68 5.75
CA SER A 54 0.32 0.78 6.28
C SER A 54 -0.69 0.13 5.36
N HIS A 55 -0.57 0.38 4.06
CA HIS A 55 -1.44 -0.24 3.06
C HIS A 55 -1.32 -1.77 3.07
N ALA A 56 -0.09 -2.28 3.06
CA ALA A 56 0.16 -3.72 3.11
C ALA A 56 -0.42 -4.35 4.39
N LEU A 57 -0.25 -3.70 5.53
CA LEU A 57 -0.78 -4.21 6.80
C LEU A 57 -2.31 -4.23 6.84
N VAL A 58 -2.95 -3.20 6.33
CA VAL A 58 -4.42 -3.15 6.26
C VAL A 58 -4.95 -4.26 5.34
N GLU A 59 -4.39 -4.38 4.14
CA GLU A 59 -4.85 -5.37 3.15
C GLU A 59 -4.61 -6.82 3.58
N THR A 60 -3.55 -7.07 4.34
CA THR A 60 -3.16 -8.43 4.75
C THR A 60 -3.61 -8.80 6.16
N GLY A 61 -4.35 -7.94 6.85
CA GLY A 61 -4.70 -8.19 8.25
C GLY A 61 -3.45 -8.40 9.11
N ASN A 62 -2.51 -7.46 9.05
CA ASN A 62 -1.22 -7.52 9.73
C ASN A 62 -0.35 -8.71 9.31
N GLY A 63 -0.47 -9.10 8.03
CA GLY A 63 0.32 -10.21 7.47
C GLY A 63 -0.17 -11.58 7.88
N GLN A 64 -1.37 -11.70 8.46
CA GLN A 64 -1.89 -12.94 9.02
C GLN A 64 -3.00 -13.59 8.17
N SER A 65 -3.57 -12.87 7.22
CA SER A 65 -4.69 -13.39 6.42
C SER A 65 -4.25 -14.56 5.53
N ASP A 66 -5.20 -15.41 5.15
CA ASP A 66 -4.93 -16.51 4.24
C ASP A 66 -4.36 -16.02 2.91
N LEU A 67 -4.89 -14.91 2.41
CA LEU A 67 -4.42 -14.31 1.16
C LEU A 67 -2.97 -13.84 1.25
N SER A 68 -2.53 -13.37 2.44
CA SER A 68 -1.16 -12.87 2.63
C SER A 68 -0.11 -13.97 2.56
N ASN A 69 -0.48 -15.22 2.87
CA ASN A 69 0.45 -16.36 2.85
C ASN A 69 0.70 -16.89 1.43
N GLY A 70 0.15 -16.24 0.44
CA GLY A 70 0.30 -16.61 -0.95
C GLY A 70 -0.70 -17.68 -1.39
N ILE A 71 -1.03 -17.63 -2.66
CA ILE A 71 -1.91 -18.62 -3.27
C ILE A 71 -1.05 -19.55 -4.09
N LYS A 72 -1.08 -20.84 -3.71
CA LYS A 72 -0.27 -21.86 -4.37
C LYS A 72 -0.92 -22.27 -5.69
N GLU A 73 -0.11 -22.31 -6.75
CA GLU A 73 -0.48 -22.89 -8.03
C GLU A 73 0.71 -23.63 -8.61
N GLY A 74 0.60 -24.95 -8.76
CA GLY A 74 1.73 -25.79 -9.13
C GLY A 74 2.83 -25.70 -8.08
N ASP A 75 4.05 -25.38 -8.50
CA ASP A 75 5.20 -25.24 -7.63
C ASP A 75 5.42 -23.81 -7.15
N HIS A 76 4.52 -22.89 -7.51
CA HIS A 76 4.67 -21.47 -7.19
C HIS A 76 3.62 -21.00 -6.20
N HIS A 77 4.03 -20.02 -5.37
CA HIS A 77 3.12 -19.20 -4.59
C HIS A 77 3.08 -17.80 -5.22
N TYR A 78 1.90 -17.19 -5.22
CA TYR A 78 1.72 -15.84 -5.74
C TYR A 78 1.20 -14.95 -4.63
N TYR A 79 1.84 -13.78 -4.47
CA TYR A 79 1.58 -12.85 -3.37
C TYR A 79 1.05 -11.54 -3.92
N ASN A 80 0.06 -10.97 -3.24
CA ASN A 80 -0.51 -9.67 -3.58
C ASN A 80 -0.92 -8.99 -2.27
N PHE A 81 -0.10 -8.05 -1.82
CA PHE A 81 -0.28 -7.43 -0.51
C PHE A 81 -1.05 -6.11 -0.55
N PHE A 82 -1.44 -5.63 -1.73
CA PHE A 82 -2.03 -4.31 -1.91
C PHE A 82 -3.40 -4.35 -2.57
N GLY A 83 -4.00 -5.51 -2.70
CA GLY A 83 -5.31 -5.64 -3.33
C GLY A 83 -5.34 -5.29 -4.81
N ILE A 84 -4.20 -5.35 -5.49
CA ILE A 84 -4.08 -4.93 -6.89
C ILE A 84 -4.78 -5.95 -7.80
N GLY A 85 -5.67 -5.45 -8.67
CA GLY A 85 -6.42 -6.30 -9.59
C GLY A 85 -7.49 -7.16 -8.91
N ALA A 86 -7.72 -6.97 -7.62
CA ALA A 86 -8.72 -7.71 -6.86
C ALA A 86 -10.08 -7.02 -6.98
N PHE A 87 -10.99 -7.59 -7.76
CA PHE A 87 -12.34 -7.07 -7.93
C PHE A 87 -13.29 -7.70 -6.90
N ASP A 88 -14.26 -6.94 -6.41
CA ASP A 88 -15.12 -7.31 -5.28
C ASP A 88 -15.83 -8.66 -5.44
N GLU A 89 -16.26 -9.01 -6.64
CA GLU A 89 -17.02 -10.25 -6.88
C GLU A 89 -16.17 -11.53 -6.75
N ASP A 90 -14.86 -11.43 -7.06
CA ASP A 90 -13.96 -12.58 -7.02
C ASP A 90 -12.53 -12.09 -6.74
N ALA A 91 -12.36 -11.42 -5.60
CA ALA A 91 -11.13 -10.73 -5.25
C ALA A 91 -9.91 -11.68 -5.19
N VAL A 92 -10.08 -12.88 -4.65
CA VAL A 92 -8.99 -13.85 -4.53
C VAL A 92 -8.51 -14.29 -5.92
N LYS A 93 -9.43 -14.64 -6.80
CA LYS A 93 -9.10 -15.12 -8.15
C LYS A 93 -8.46 -14.02 -9.01
N THR A 94 -9.03 -12.81 -9.03
CA THR A 94 -8.53 -11.71 -9.86
C THR A 94 -7.21 -11.16 -9.33
N GLY A 95 -7.07 -11.05 -8.01
CA GLY A 95 -5.82 -10.65 -7.37
C GLY A 95 -4.71 -11.67 -7.60
N LYS A 96 -5.02 -12.98 -7.55
CA LYS A 96 -4.07 -14.04 -7.88
C LYS A 96 -3.65 -13.97 -9.34
N SER A 97 -4.61 -13.78 -10.25
CA SER A 97 -4.33 -13.69 -11.68
C SER A 97 -3.38 -12.54 -11.99
N PHE A 98 -3.57 -11.40 -11.34
CA PHE A 98 -2.68 -10.27 -11.48
C PHE A 98 -1.27 -10.58 -10.97
N ALA A 99 -1.19 -11.17 -9.77
CA ALA A 99 0.09 -11.56 -9.17
C ALA A 99 0.84 -12.58 -10.04
N LYS A 100 0.12 -13.54 -10.63
CA LYS A 100 0.68 -14.53 -11.55
C LYS A 100 1.23 -13.85 -12.82
N GLN A 101 0.45 -12.96 -13.41
CA GLN A 101 0.85 -12.22 -14.61
C GLN A 101 2.13 -11.40 -14.36
N LYS A 102 2.23 -10.80 -13.19
CA LYS A 102 3.37 -9.97 -12.80
C LYS A 102 4.52 -10.80 -12.19
N LYS A 103 4.34 -12.08 -12.02
CA LYS A 103 5.34 -13.00 -11.44
C LYS A 103 5.74 -12.62 -10.01
N TRP A 104 4.77 -12.24 -9.19
CA TRP A 104 4.99 -11.95 -7.78
C TRP A 104 5.06 -13.25 -6.97
N THR A 105 6.14 -13.99 -7.17
CA THR A 105 6.33 -15.33 -6.62
C THR A 105 7.04 -15.36 -5.26
N THR A 106 7.44 -14.19 -4.76
CA THR A 106 8.01 -14.04 -3.42
C THR A 106 7.40 -12.82 -2.74
N PRO A 107 7.41 -12.76 -1.40
CA PRO A 107 6.98 -11.56 -0.70
C PRO A 107 7.72 -10.29 -1.16
N GLU A 108 9.02 -10.40 -1.37
CA GLU A 108 9.86 -9.30 -1.83
C GLU A 108 9.40 -8.76 -3.19
N LYS A 109 9.12 -9.67 -4.13
CA LYS A 109 8.61 -9.27 -5.45
C LYS A 109 7.24 -8.59 -5.36
N ALA A 110 6.38 -9.06 -4.46
CA ALA A 110 5.06 -8.46 -4.25
C ALA A 110 5.15 -7.06 -3.65
N ILE A 111 6.08 -6.84 -2.71
CA ILE A 111 6.31 -5.51 -2.12
C ILE A 111 6.84 -4.54 -3.18
N MET A 112 7.86 -4.95 -3.91
CA MET A 112 8.44 -4.13 -4.99
C MET A 112 7.41 -3.85 -6.07
N GLY A 113 6.65 -4.88 -6.46
CA GLY A 113 5.60 -4.77 -7.48
C GLY A 113 4.47 -3.84 -7.07
N GLY A 114 4.09 -3.85 -5.79
CA GLY A 114 3.08 -2.91 -5.27
C GLY A 114 3.52 -1.46 -5.37
N ALA A 115 4.74 -1.17 -4.99
CA ALA A 115 5.29 0.18 -5.12
C ALA A 115 5.38 0.62 -6.58
N TRP A 116 5.83 -0.25 -7.46
CA TRP A 116 5.84 -0.01 -8.90
C TRP A 116 4.45 0.34 -9.41
N PHE A 117 3.45 -0.46 -9.04
CA PHE A 117 2.06 -0.27 -9.50
C PHE A 117 1.52 1.10 -9.07
N VAL A 118 1.70 1.45 -7.80
CA VAL A 118 1.21 2.73 -7.28
C VAL A 118 1.89 3.90 -7.99
N ARG A 119 3.21 3.84 -8.18
CA ARG A 119 3.95 4.90 -8.91
C ARG A 119 3.43 5.05 -10.34
N PHE A 120 3.37 3.96 -11.09
CA PHE A 120 3.11 4.05 -12.53
C PHE A 120 1.63 4.14 -12.88
N HIS A 121 0.73 3.65 -12.04
CA HIS A 121 -0.71 3.69 -12.32
C HIS A 121 -1.45 4.81 -11.58
N TYR A 122 -0.91 5.30 -10.46
CA TYR A 122 -1.58 6.35 -9.68
C TYR A 122 -0.82 7.66 -9.64
N PHE A 123 0.44 7.65 -9.22
CA PHE A 123 1.20 8.91 -9.13
C PHE A 123 1.40 9.55 -10.49
N LYS A 124 1.68 8.76 -11.53
CA LYS A 124 1.79 9.28 -12.90
C LYS A 124 0.47 9.74 -13.49
N ASN A 125 -0.64 9.33 -12.91
CA ASN A 125 -1.97 9.81 -13.26
C ASN A 125 -2.42 10.99 -12.37
N ASN A 126 -1.49 11.62 -11.67
CA ASN A 126 -1.71 12.74 -10.78
C ASN A 126 -2.67 12.42 -9.61
N GLN A 127 -2.73 11.17 -9.20
CA GLN A 127 -3.43 10.71 -8.01
C GLN A 127 -2.37 10.47 -6.93
N LEU A 128 -2.03 11.52 -6.15
CA LEU A 128 -0.82 11.57 -5.32
C LEU A 128 -1.08 11.32 -3.84
N ASN A 129 -2.31 11.15 -3.43
CA ASN A 129 -2.69 10.89 -2.04
C ASN A 129 -3.80 9.84 -1.98
N LEU A 130 -4.09 9.35 -0.78
CA LEU A 130 -5.09 8.29 -0.60
C LEU A 130 -6.48 8.72 -1.06
N TYR A 131 -6.85 9.96 -0.79
CA TYR A 131 -8.16 10.47 -1.23
C TYR A 131 -8.28 10.47 -2.75
N GLN A 132 -7.27 10.99 -3.45
CA GLN A 132 -7.24 10.99 -4.90
C GLN A 132 -7.21 9.59 -5.49
N MET A 133 -6.48 8.67 -4.87
CA MET A 133 -6.44 7.27 -5.32
C MET A 133 -7.80 6.60 -5.18
N ARG A 134 -8.49 6.86 -4.07
CA ARG A 134 -9.81 6.26 -3.81
C ARG A 134 -10.90 6.86 -4.69
N TRP A 135 -10.97 8.19 -4.78
CA TRP A 135 -12.10 8.89 -5.37
C TRP A 135 -11.87 9.43 -6.76
N ASN A 136 -10.62 9.69 -7.10
CA ASN A 136 -10.22 10.28 -8.39
C ASN A 136 -11.10 11.49 -8.76
N PRO A 137 -11.10 12.57 -7.98
CA PRO A 137 -12.07 13.65 -8.14
C PRO A 137 -11.95 14.41 -9.45
N GLN A 138 -10.82 14.30 -10.17
CA GLN A 138 -10.66 14.90 -11.49
C GLN A 138 -11.40 14.11 -12.58
N ASN A 139 -11.70 12.82 -12.32
CA ASN A 139 -12.45 11.97 -13.24
C ASN A 139 -13.34 11.02 -12.43
N PRO A 140 -14.43 11.53 -11.82
CA PRO A 140 -15.23 10.76 -10.88
C PRO A 140 -15.76 9.46 -11.47
N GLY A 141 -15.73 8.40 -10.67
CA GLY A 141 -16.20 7.07 -11.08
C GLY A 141 -15.21 6.28 -11.90
N GLN A 142 -14.06 6.86 -12.25
CA GLN A 142 -13.04 6.20 -13.05
C GLN A 142 -11.74 6.06 -12.25
N HIS A 143 -11.01 4.98 -12.49
CA HIS A 143 -9.67 4.73 -11.96
C HIS A 143 -9.60 4.94 -10.43
N GLN A 144 -10.50 4.30 -9.72
CA GLN A 144 -10.55 4.31 -8.27
C GLN A 144 -9.92 3.03 -7.72
N TYR A 145 -9.06 3.18 -6.70
CA TYR A 145 -8.27 2.07 -6.19
C TYR A 145 -9.12 1.00 -5.50
N ALA A 146 -10.18 1.40 -4.85
CA ALA A 146 -11.04 0.51 -4.09
C ALA A 146 -12.48 0.99 -4.08
N SER A 147 -13.41 0.11 -3.77
CA SER A 147 -14.83 0.45 -3.61
C SER A 147 -15.21 0.79 -2.16
N ASP A 148 -14.41 0.32 -1.19
CA ASP A 148 -14.66 0.61 0.22
C ASP A 148 -14.52 2.10 0.51
N ILE A 149 -15.58 2.72 1.02
CA ILE A 149 -15.57 4.15 1.34
C ILE A 149 -14.61 4.49 2.49
N GLN A 150 -14.20 3.52 3.30
CA GLN A 150 -13.27 3.70 4.41
C GLN A 150 -11.82 3.39 4.03
N TRP A 151 -11.56 2.98 2.79
CA TRP A 151 -10.23 2.56 2.36
C TRP A 151 -9.15 3.60 2.69
N ALA A 152 -9.36 4.84 2.29
CA ALA A 152 -8.41 5.93 2.54
C ALA A 152 -8.23 6.23 4.02
N ASN A 153 -9.33 6.29 4.78
CA ASN A 153 -9.28 6.57 6.21
C ASN A 153 -8.60 5.44 6.99
N ASN A 154 -8.86 4.18 6.66
CA ASN A 154 -8.24 3.03 7.33
C ASN A 154 -6.72 3.03 7.18
N ILE A 155 -6.23 3.32 5.99
CA ILE A 155 -4.78 3.40 5.75
C ILE A 155 -4.20 4.64 6.44
N ALA A 156 -4.87 5.79 6.32
CA ALA A 156 -4.43 7.04 6.94
C ALA A 156 -4.34 6.93 8.47
N ASP A 157 -5.28 6.24 9.11
CA ASP A 157 -5.27 6.03 10.55
C ASP A 157 -4.02 5.26 11.00
N LEU A 158 -3.64 4.23 10.26
CA LEU A 158 -2.44 3.45 10.57
C LEU A 158 -1.17 4.27 10.28
N MET A 159 -1.16 5.03 9.20
CA MET A 159 -0.05 5.94 8.90
C MET A 159 0.17 6.94 10.06
N GLU A 160 -0.91 7.54 10.56
CA GLU A 160 -0.83 8.51 11.66
C GLU A 160 -0.19 7.89 12.89
N LYS A 161 -0.56 6.66 13.23
CA LYS A 161 0.03 5.94 14.36
C LYS A 161 1.55 5.85 14.24
N TYR A 162 2.06 5.54 13.05
CA TYR A 162 3.50 5.40 12.84
C TYR A 162 4.21 6.75 12.75
N TYR A 163 3.60 7.75 12.13
CA TYR A 163 4.14 9.10 12.12
C TYR A 163 4.32 9.63 13.54
N ASP A 164 3.33 9.42 14.39
CA ASP A 164 3.37 9.88 15.79
C ASP A 164 4.40 9.08 16.60
N LYS A 165 4.41 7.76 16.44
CA LYS A 165 5.31 6.89 17.20
C LYS A 165 6.78 7.18 16.93
N TYR A 166 7.13 7.47 15.67
CA TYR A 166 8.51 7.70 15.27
C TYR A 166 8.86 9.20 15.16
N GLY A 167 7.94 10.07 15.54
CA GLY A 167 8.18 11.52 15.54
C GLY A 167 8.48 12.09 14.16
N ILE A 168 7.88 11.52 13.11
CA ILE A 168 8.11 11.94 11.74
C ILE A 168 7.21 13.13 11.43
N LYS A 169 7.77 14.13 10.75
CA LYS A 169 7.05 15.34 10.38
C LYS A 169 5.99 15.05 9.32
N LYS A 170 4.77 15.53 9.57
CA LYS A 170 3.62 15.34 8.66
C LYS A 170 3.61 16.46 7.63
N ASP A 171 4.49 16.34 6.62
CA ASP A 171 4.61 17.33 5.55
C ASP A 171 3.68 17.01 4.38
N HIS A 172 3.52 18.00 3.50
CA HIS A 172 2.88 17.84 2.19
C HIS A 172 1.41 17.41 2.26
N ILE A 173 0.71 17.85 3.29
CA ILE A 173 -0.74 17.66 3.38
C ILE A 173 -1.41 18.73 2.52
N ARG A 174 -2.09 18.30 1.45
CA ARG A 174 -2.85 19.19 0.57
C ARG A 174 -4.33 19.06 0.86
N LYS A 175 -4.86 20.01 1.60
CA LYS A 175 -6.31 20.11 1.83
C LYS A 175 -6.95 20.82 0.64
N LYS A 176 -7.30 20.05 -0.40
CA LYS A 176 -8.19 20.53 -1.44
C LYS A 176 -9.58 19.99 -1.16
N TYR A 177 -10.52 20.88 -1.06
CA TYR A 177 -11.92 20.49 -0.91
C TYR A 177 -12.48 20.18 -2.29
N TYR A 178 -12.70 18.91 -2.53
CA TYR A 178 -13.36 18.45 -3.75
C TYR A 178 -14.85 18.46 -3.50
N LYS A 179 -15.56 19.18 -4.32
CA LYS A 179 -17.03 19.23 -4.27
C LYS A 179 -17.64 18.15 -5.15
#